data_23e68699a449249d28a02a8894c84a57
#
_entry.id   23e68699a449249d28a02a8894c84a57
#
_cell.length_a   1.000
_cell.length_b   1.000
_cell.length_c   1.000
_cell.angle_alpha   90.00
_cell.angle_beta   90.00
_cell.angle_gamma   90.00
#
_symmetry.space_group_name_H-M   'P 1'
#
loop_
_entity.id
_entity.type
_entity.pdbx_description
1 polymer ?
#
loop_
_entity_poly.entity_id
_entity_poly.type
_entity_poly.pdbx_seq_one_letter_code
_entity_poly.pdbx_strand_id
1 'polypeptide(L)'
;MPQTDLGCTHIQRNLMKLATSKDGSRDGQLVVVSRDLTTAHYATGIAGKLQQVLDDWNFLSPQLQDLYDSLNSGKARHAFPFEPARCMAPLPRAYQWADGSAYINHVELVRKARDSDVPDSFYKDPLMYQGGSDDFIGPCDDVVCPSEDYGIDFEAEVAVITGDVPMTSTPDQALEGIRLVMLANDVSLRNLIPNELAKGFGFFQSKPATAFSPVAVTLDELGDAWDKGRLNLTMQSTWNGRKVGMCDAGPEMTFHFGQLIAHICKTRNVRAGSVIGSGTVSNKGIEAKGKTDWPKGYSCIAEKRAIETIQDGKPSTEFMKFGDTIRIEMKGRNGELVFGAIEQKIVAAAPVK
;
A
#
# COMPACT_ATOMS: atom_id res chain seq x y z
N MET A 1 35.96 43.63 -3.81
CA MET A 1 34.93 43.00 -3.02
C MET A 1 34.84 41.55 -3.47
N PRO A 2 35.15 40.57 -2.65
CA PRO A 2 35.04 39.16 -3.04
C PRO A 2 33.55 38.73 -3.06
N GLN A 3 33.15 38.09 -4.14
CA GLN A 3 31.88 37.41 -4.27
C GLN A 3 31.82 36.29 -3.27
N THR A 4 30.85 36.35 -2.37
CA THR A 4 30.47 35.24 -1.46
C THR A 4 29.78 34.18 -2.31
N ASP A 5 30.46 33.04 -2.41
CA ASP A 5 29.92 31.77 -2.90
C ASP A 5 28.70 31.39 -2.05
N LEU A 6 27.52 31.52 -2.64
CA LEU A 6 26.30 31.00 -2.05
C LEU A 6 26.38 29.48 -2.08
N GLY A 7 26.69 28.88 -0.92
CA GLY A 7 26.80 27.47 -0.73
C GLY A 7 25.57 26.74 -1.29
N CYS A 8 25.85 25.82 -2.19
CA CYS A 8 24.91 24.82 -2.65
C CYS A 8 24.43 24.04 -1.42
N THR A 9 23.22 24.32 -0.95
CA THR A 9 22.58 23.49 0.08
C THR A 9 22.45 22.09 -0.50
N HIS A 10 23.30 21.17 -0.09
CA HIS A 10 23.13 19.76 -0.34
C HIS A 10 21.77 19.38 0.24
N ILE A 11 20.76 19.20 -0.62
CA ILE A 11 19.51 18.54 -0.25
C ILE A 11 19.93 17.13 0.15
N GLN A 12 19.91 16.88 1.45
CA GLN A 12 20.25 15.56 2.01
C GLN A 12 19.18 14.58 1.53
N ARG A 13 19.56 13.66 0.64
CA ARG A 13 18.67 12.62 0.15
C ARG A 13 18.44 11.59 1.26
N ASN A 14 17.18 11.28 1.50
CA ASN A 14 16.77 10.21 2.41
C ASN A 14 16.48 8.94 1.59
N LEU A 15 17.52 8.14 1.36
CA LEU A 15 17.42 6.87 0.61
C LEU A 15 17.38 5.72 1.62
N MET A 16 16.21 5.15 1.92
CA MET A 16 16.11 4.08 2.91
C MET A 16 15.03 3.07 2.57
N LYS A 17 15.31 1.81 2.92
CA LYS A 17 14.33 0.73 3.01
C LYS A 17 14.26 0.26 4.46
N LEU A 18 13.07 0.37 5.04
CA LEU A 18 12.81 0.04 6.44
C LEU A 18 11.84 -1.13 6.54
N ALA A 19 12.10 -2.03 7.46
CA ALA A 19 11.24 -3.17 7.76
C ALA A 19 11.10 -3.37 9.27
N THR A 20 10.15 -4.19 9.66
CA THR A 20 9.97 -4.62 11.06
C THR A 20 10.11 -6.14 11.13
N SER A 21 11.11 -6.61 11.85
CA SER A 21 11.38 -8.04 12.07
C SER A 21 10.54 -8.57 13.22
N LYS A 22 9.99 -9.79 13.05
CA LYS A 22 9.32 -10.53 14.13
C LYS A 22 10.27 -10.83 15.26
N ASP A 23 9.94 -10.42 16.48
CA ASP A 23 10.71 -10.66 17.73
C ASP A 23 9.85 -11.28 18.84
N GLY A 24 8.60 -11.66 18.52
CA GLY A 24 7.62 -12.16 19.46
C GLY A 24 6.80 -11.06 20.16
N SER A 25 7.17 -9.80 20.01
CA SER A 25 6.36 -8.66 20.46
C SER A 25 5.34 -8.24 19.40
N ARG A 26 4.37 -7.40 19.78
CA ARG A 26 3.34 -6.88 18.87
C ARG A 26 3.87 -5.87 17.85
N ASP A 27 4.97 -5.21 18.14
CA ASP A 27 5.52 -4.14 17.30
C ASP A 27 6.84 -4.54 16.62
N GLY A 28 7.32 -5.77 16.86
CA GLY A 28 8.55 -6.28 16.28
C GLY A 28 9.76 -5.40 16.55
N GLN A 29 10.81 -5.52 15.75
CA GLN A 29 12.02 -4.74 15.84
C GLN A 29 12.37 -4.08 14.51
N LEU A 30 12.68 -2.79 14.54
CA LEU A 30 13.07 -2.03 13.36
C LEU A 30 14.39 -2.54 12.78
N VAL A 31 14.40 -2.73 11.47
CA VAL A 31 15.58 -3.07 10.68
C VAL A 31 15.72 -2.16 9.47
N VAL A 32 16.96 -1.83 9.13
CA VAL A 32 17.32 -1.19 7.85
C VAL A 32 17.65 -2.30 6.87
N VAL A 33 17.13 -2.24 5.65
CA VAL A 33 17.29 -3.26 4.61
C VAL A 33 18.10 -2.70 3.46
N SER A 34 19.04 -3.49 2.91
CA SER A 34 19.85 -3.08 1.76
C SER A 34 18.98 -2.82 0.52
N ARG A 35 19.49 -1.99 -0.40
CA ARG A 35 18.78 -1.61 -1.63
C ARG A 35 18.35 -2.82 -2.47
N ASP A 36 19.19 -3.83 -2.53
CA ASP A 36 18.97 -5.07 -3.28
C ASP A 36 18.11 -6.11 -2.55
N LEU A 37 17.64 -5.78 -1.31
CA LEU A 37 16.83 -6.65 -0.47
C LEU A 37 17.53 -7.97 -0.06
N THR A 38 18.86 -8.00 -0.05
CA THR A 38 19.62 -9.22 0.30
C THR A 38 20.05 -9.26 1.76
N THR A 39 20.30 -8.09 2.36
CA THR A 39 20.79 -7.98 3.73
C THR A 39 20.00 -6.98 4.56
N ALA A 40 20.05 -7.16 5.86
CA ALA A 40 19.42 -6.25 6.83
C ALA A 40 20.33 -6.03 8.03
N HIS A 41 20.05 -4.98 8.77
CA HIS A 41 20.70 -4.66 10.01
C HIS A 41 19.70 -4.10 11.02
N TYR A 42 19.72 -4.56 12.26
CA TYR A 42 18.88 -4.00 13.33
C TYR A 42 19.24 -2.54 13.58
N ALA A 43 18.26 -1.68 13.70
CA ALA A 43 18.45 -0.26 14.03
C ALA A 43 18.73 -0.03 15.53
N THR A 44 19.26 -1.03 16.21
CA THR A 44 19.59 -0.98 17.65
C THR A 44 20.54 0.18 17.95
N GLY A 45 20.20 0.98 18.95
CA GLY A 45 20.95 2.19 19.29
C GLY A 45 20.44 3.47 18.58
N ILE A 46 19.58 3.32 17.55
CA ILE A 46 18.90 4.44 16.89
C ILE A 46 17.43 4.45 17.33
N ALA A 47 16.66 3.42 16.93
CA ALA A 47 15.27 3.22 17.34
C ALA A 47 14.93 1.73 17.34
N GLY A 48 14.12 1.31 18.31
CA GLY A 48 13.65 -0.09 18.38
C GLY A 48 12.42 -0.37 17.50
N LYS A 49 11.62 0.65 17.21
CA LYS A 49 10.32 0.54 16.51
C LYS A 49 10.22 1.64 15.46
N LEU A 50 9.52 1.34 14.34
CA LEU A 50 9.30 2.34 13.28
C LEU A 50 8.52 3.55 13.79
N GLN A 51 7.52 3.37 14.67
CA GLN A 51 6.76 4.49 15.21
C GLN A 51 7.66 5.54 15.91
N GLN A 52 8.70 5.12 16.60
CA GLN A 52 9.65 6.06 17.23
C GLN A 52 10.35 6.95 16.20
N VAL A 53 10.68 6.39 15.04
CA VAL A 53 11.28 7.15 13.94
C VAL A 53 10.30 8.15 13.35
N LEU A 54 9.02 7.73 13.17
CA LEU A 54 7.97 8.59 12.63
C LEU A 54 7.66 9.77 13.57
N ASP A 55 7.71 9.54 14.90
CA ASP A 55 7.49 10.57 15.92
C ASP A 55 8.62 11.61 15.97
N ASP A 56 9.86 11.21 15.65
CA ASP A 56 11.03 12.10 15.64
C ASP A 56 11.86 11.94 14.37
N TRP A 57 11.19 12.06 13.24
CA TRP A 57 11.74 11.81 11.91
C TRP A 57 13.00 12.61 11.62
N ASN A 58 12.99 13.90 11.93
CA ASN A 58 14.09 14.80 11.57
C ASN A 58 15.38 14.48 12.32
N PHE A 59 15.28 13.92 13.53
CA PHE A 59 16.43 13.55 14.34
C PHE A 59 16.92 12.12 14.06
N LEU A 60 15.99 11.17 13.82
CA LEU A 60 16.33 9.76 13.70
C LEU A 60 16.60 9.32 12.25
N SER A 61 15.94 9.93 11.26
CA SER A 61 16.12 9.53 9.86
C SER A 61 17.56 9.73 9.34
N PRO A 62 18.33 10.79 9.70
CA PRO A 62 19.73 10.89 9.28
C PRO A 62 20.60 9.75 9.80
N GLN A 63 20.37 9.30 11.04
CA GLN A 63 21.11 8.18 11.63
C GLN A 63 20.81 6.85 10.95
N LEU A 64 19.54 6.65 10.55
CA LEU A 64 19.15 5.49 9.75
C LEU A 64 19.72 5.54 8.33
N GLN A 65 19.87 6.75 7.74
CA GLN A 65 20.54 6.94 6.46
C GLN A 65 22.01 6.52 6.54
N ASP A 66 22.72 6.93 7.58
CA ASP A 66 24.13 6.53 7.79
C ASP A 66 24.27 5.00 7.91
N LEU A 67 23.32 4.36 8.60
CA LEU A 67 23.28 2.90 8.72
C LEU A 67 22.98 2.25 7.35
N TYR A 68 22.03 2.81 6.57
CA TYR A 68 21.70 2.34 5.23
C TYR A 68 22.89 2.42 4.27
N ASP A 69 23.64 3.53 4.30
CA ASP A 69 24.83 3.72 3.49
C ASP A 69 25.94 2.76 3.89
N SER A 70 26.12 2.55 5.20
CA SER A 70 27.05 1.56 5.74
C SER A 70 26.70 0.15 5.29
N LEU A 71 25.42 -0.21 5.32
CA LEU A 71 24.91 -1.52 4.90
C LEU A 71 25.16 -1.73 3.41
N ASN A 72 24.79 -0.78 2.57
CA ASN A 72 24.93 -0.86 1.11
C ASN A 72 26.38 -0.81 0.63
N SER A 73 27.29 -0.23 1.42
CA SER A 73 28.73 -0.25 1.13
C SER A 73 29.47 -1.47 1.71
N GLY A 74 28.75 -2.41 2.34
CA GLY A 74 29.33 -3.60 2.98
C GLY A 74 30.14 -3.33 4.24
N LYS A 75 30.00 -2.13 4.84
CA LYS A 75 30.74 -1.72 6.04
C LYS A 75 29.96 -1.96 7.35
N ALA A 76 28.67 -2.24 7.27
CA ALA A 76 27.84 -2.51 8.43
C ALA A 76 28.25 -3.84 9.07
N ARG A 77 28.81 -3.77 10.30
CA ARG A 77 29.10 -4.98 11.08
C ARG A 77 27.78 -5.59 11.56
N HIS A 78 27.73 -6.93 11.63
CA HIS A 78 26.54 -7.67 12.08
C HIS A 78 25.32 -7.57 11.12
N ALA A 79 25.54 -7.22 9.85
CA ALA A 79 24.52 -7.41 8.82
C ALA A 79 24.17 -8.91 8.71
N PHE A 80 22.89 -9.18 8.43
CA PHE A 80 22.38 -10.54 8.31
C PHE A 80 21.53 -10.68 7.04
N PRO A 81 21.28 -11.90 6.51
CA PRO A 81 20.39 -12.10 5.37
C PRO A 81 18.99 -11.57 5.63
N PHE A 82 18.45 -10.82 4.66
CA PHE A 82 17.07 -10.33 4.75
C PHE A 82 16.10 -11.42 4.31
N GLU A 83 15.15 -11.75 5.19
CA GLU A 83 14.14 -12.79 4.98
C GLU A 83 12.74 -12.20 5.11
N PRO A 84 11.99 -11.95 4.01
CA PRO A 84 10.62 -11.41 4.06
C PRO A 84 9.66 -12.20 4.94
N ALA A 85 9.81 -13.52 5.04
CA ALA A 85 8.98 -14.38 5.89
C ALA A 85 9.12 -14.08 7.40
N ARG A 86 10.22 -13.43 7.79
CA ARG A 86 10.47 -12.98 9.17
C ARG A 86 9.99 -11.56 9.42
N CYS A 87 9.40 -10.90 8.42
CA CYS A 87 8.88 -9.54 8.57
C CYS A 87 7.43 -9.55 9.05
N MET A 88 7.11 -8.57 9.86
CA MET A 88 5.76 -8.04 10.07
C MET A 88 5.44 -7.01 8.98
N ALA A 89 4.25 -6.41 8.99
CA ALA A 89 4.04 -5.15 8.30
C ALA A 89 5.10 -4.13 8.75
N PRO A 90 5.59 -3.21 7.89
CA PRO A 90 6.60 -2.22 8.29
C PRO A 90 6.20 -1.42 9.52
N LEU A 91 4.90 -1.09 9.64
CA LEU A 91 4.27 -0.54 10.83
C LEU A 91 3.18 -1.53 11.28
N PRO A 92 3.44 -2.44 12.26
CA PRO A 92 2.52 -3.54 12.59
C PRO A 92 1.18 -3.08 13.17
N ARG A 93 1.16 -1.92 13.79
CA ARG A 93 -0.02 -1.20 14.28
C ARG A 93 0.13 0.27 13.94
N ALA A 94 -0.97 0.90 13.52
CA ALA A 94 -0.99 2.30 13.17
C ALA A 94 -2.04 3.06 13.99
N TYR A 95 -1.83 4.36 14.18
CA TYR A 95 -2.87 5.21 14.79
C TYR A 95 -4.12 5.32 13.91
N GLN A 96 -3.94 5.20 12.60
CA GLN A 96 -5.02 5.22 11.63
C GLN A 96 -4.64 4.39 10.41
N TRP A 97 -5.59 3.63 9.90
CA TRP A 97 -5.62 3.12 8.54
C TRP A 97 -6.80 3.77 7.83
N ALA A 98 -6.54 4.57 6.82
CA ALA A 98 -7.57 5.19 6.00
C ALA A 98 -7.32 4.84 4.54
N ASP A 99 -8.19 4.03 3.97
CA ASP A 99 -8.08 3.65 2.58
C ASP A 99 -9.00 4.48 1.69
N GLY A 100 -8.47 4.92 0.54
CA GLY A 100 -9.17 5.71 -0.45
C GLY A 100 -9.61 4.89 -1.65
N SER A 101 -10.53 5.43 -2.45
CA SER A 101 -10.83 4.95 -3.79
C SER A 101 -10.26 5.93 -4.81
N ALA A 102 -8.93 5.98 -4.91
CA ALA A 102 -8.25 6.99 -5.71
C ALA A 102 -8.32 6.75 -7.22
N TYR A 103 -8.72 5.55 -7.65
CA TYR A 103 -8.89 5.20 -9.05
C TYR A 103 -10.37 5.18 -9.42
N ILE A 104 -10.86 6.29 -9.99
CA ILE A 104 -12.29 6.42 -10.33
C ILE A 104 -12.75 5.33 -11.32
N ASN A 105 -11.84 4.82 -12.15
CA ASN A 105 -12.15 3.71 -13.07
C ASN A 105 -12.65 2.47 -12.33
N HIS A 106 -12.08 2.14 -11.15
CA HIS A 106 -12.57 1.03 -10.34
C HIS A 106 -14.02 1.25 -9.91
N VAL A 107 -14.34 2.47 -9.45
CA VAL A 107 -15.71 2.85 -9.05
C VAL A 107 -16.66 2.81 -10.25
N GLU A 108 -16.24 3.35 -11.40
CA GLU A 108 -17.02 3.33 -12.64
C GLU A 108 -17.37 1.91 -13.08
N LEU A 109 -16.40 0.98 -13.07
CA LEU A 109 -16.63 -0.42 -13.44
C LEU A 109 -17.62 -1.13 -12.50
N VAL A 110 -17.42 -0.99 -11.19
CA VAL A 110 -18.28 -1.65 -10.18
C VAL A 110 -19.71 -1.10 -10.25
N ARG A 111 -19.89 0.21 -10.46
CA ARG A 111 -21.22 0.83 -10.58
C ARG A 111 -21.90 0.47 -11.90
N LYS A 112 -21.16 0.50 -13.02
CA LYS A 112 -21.66 0.10 -14.33
C LYS A 112 -22.14 -1.36 -14.35
N ALA A 113 -21.42 -2.26 -13.68
CA ALA A 113 -21.83 -3.66 -13.54
C ALA A 113 -23.13 -3.84 -12.73
N ARG A 114 -23.62 -2.79 -12.04
CA ARG A 114 -24.86 -2.74 -11.26
C ARG A 114 -25.90 -1.82 -11.86
N ASP A 115 -25.75 -1.42 -13.12
CA ASP A 115 -26.61 -0.45 -13.82
C ASP A 115 -26.81 0.84 -13.00
N SER A 116 -25.75 1.34 -12.37
CA SER A 116 -25.77 2.53 -11.52
C SER A 116 -24.81 3.58 -12.03
N ASP A 117 -25.23 4.84 -12.06
CA ASP A 117 -24.39 5.98 -12.42
C ASP A 117 -23.40 6.33 -11.29
N VAL A 118 -22.25 6.91 -11.66
CA VAL A 118 -21.31 7.50 -10.72
C VAL A 118 -21.74 8.93 -10.44
N PRO A 119 -22.03 9.30 -9.17
CA PRO A 119 -22.36 10.69 -8.84
C PRO A 119 -21.20 11.64 -9.15
N ASP A 120 -21.50 12.85 -9.64
CA ASP A 120 -20.51 13.88 -9.97
C ASP A 120 -19.59 14.24 -8.77
N SER A 121 -20.09 14.08 -7.56
CA SER A 121 -19.31 14.32 -6.33
C SER A 121 -18.10 13.37 -6.21
N PHE A 122 -18.17 12.14 -6.75
CA PHE A 122 -17.09 11.16 -6.65
C PHE A 122 -15.86 11.54 -7.48
N TYR A 123 -16.03 12.41 -8.48
CA TYR A 123 -14.91 12.97 -9.26
C TYR A 123 -14.22 14.15 -8.56
N LYS A 124 -14.78 14.65 -7.46
CA LYS A 124 -14.33 15.84 -6.74
C LYS A 124 -13.92 15.55 -5.30
N ASP A 125 -14.63 14.64 -4.65
CA ASP A 125 -14.41 14.21 -3.26
C ASP A 125 -14.03 12.73 -3.24
N PRO A 126 -12.85 12.37 -2.74
CA PRO A 126 -12.44 10.97 -2.67
C PRO A 126 -13.31 10.20 -1.68
N LEU A 127 -13.73 9.00 -2.07
CA LEU A 127 -14.31 8.04 -1.14
C LEU A 127 -13.19 7.48 -0.27
N MET A 128 -13.40 7.46 1.04
CA MET A 128 -12.45 6.89 2.00
C MET A 128 -13.19 6.16 3.11
N TYR A 129 -12.59 5.08 3.63
CA TYR A 129 -13.06 4.41 4.82
C TYR A 129 -11.93 4.27 5.85
N GLN A 130 -12.28 4.06 7.12
CA GLN A 130 -11.34 3.73 8.18
C GLN A 130 -11.36 2.22 8.42
N GLY A 131 -10.20 1.58 8.17
CA GLY A 131 -9.99 0.17 8.43
C GLY A 131 -9.46 -0.13 9.83
N GLY A 132 -9.43 -1.39 10.21
CA GLY A 132 -8.73 -1.85 11.42
C GLY A 132 -7.24 -1.53 11.30
N SER A 133 -6.67 -0.88 12.33
CA SER A 133 -5.28 -0.41 12.29
C SER A 133 -4.42 -0.96 13.42
N ASP A 134 -4.94 -1.88 14.19
CA ASP A 134 -4.34 -2.41 15.41
C ASP A 134 -3.69 -3.79 15.24
N ASP A 135 -3.88 -4.45 14.08
CA ASP A 135 -3.41 -5.81 13.82
C ASP A 135 -3.17 -6.05 12.31
N PHE A 136 -2.18 -5.38 11.74
CA PHE A 136 -1.77 -5.65 10.36
C PHE A 136 -0.98 -6.95 10.27
N ILE A 137 -1.17 -7.70 9.18
CA ILE A 137 -0.43 -8.93 8.93
C ILE A 137 0.80 -8.70 8.04
N GLY A 138 1.81 -9.52 8.22
CA GLY A 138 3.06 -9.44 7.49
C GLY A 138 2.94 -9.90 6.04
N PRO A 139 3.98 -9.64 5.22
CA PRO A 139 3.96 -9.91 3.78
C PRO A 139 3.80 -11.38 3.41
N CYS A 140 4.21 -12.29 4.31
CA CYS A 140 4.18 -13.73 4.10
C CYS A 140 3.30 -14.46 5.12
N ASP A 141 2.50 -13.72 5.90
CA ASP A 141 1.54 -14.32 6.83
C ASP A 141 0.30 -14.76 6.07
N ASP A 142 -0.27 -15.88 6.50
CA ASP A 142 -1.52 -16.38 5.90
C ASP A 142 -2.68 -15.41 6.12
N VAL A 143 -3.54 -15.27 5.12
CA VAL A 143 -4.82 -14.56 5.25
C VAL A 143 -5.83 -15.54 5.84
N VAL A 144 -6.15 -15.34 7.11
CA VAL A 144 -7.07 -16.22 7.86
C VAL A 144 -8.51 -15.73 7.68
N CYS A 145 -9.38 -16.57 7.11
CA CYS A 145 -10.79 -16.23 6.91
C CYS A 145 -11.71 -17.29 7.51
N PRO A 146 -12.86 -16.86 8.09
CA PRO A 146 -13.81 -17.80 8.69
C PRO A 146 -14.56 -18.67 7.68
N SER A 147 -14.86 -18.14 6.48
CA SER A 147 -15.64 -18.85 5.45
C SER A 147 -15.33 -18.33 4.05
N GLU A 148 -15.28 -19.23 3.08
CA GLU A 148 -15.22 -18.88 1.65
C GLU A 148 -16.51 -18.20 1.16
N ASP A 149 -17.64 -18.43 1.81
CA ASP A 149 -18.94 -17.81 1.49
C ASP A 149 -18.91 -16.28 1.65
N TYR A 150 -17.93 -15.75 2.38
CA TYR A 150 -17.77 -14.29 2.50
C TYR A 150 -17.24 -13.63 1.24
N GLY A 151 -16.80 -14.42 0.24
CA GLY A 151 -16.31 -13.90 -1.03
C GLY A 151 -14.95 -13.23 -0.90
N ILE A 152 -13.93 -14.03 -0.62
CA ILE A 152 -12.56 -13.58 -0.32
C ILE A 152 -11.91 -13.01 -1.58
N ASP A 153 -11.47 -11.77 -1.52
CA ASP A 153 -10.83 -11.06 -2.63
C ASP A 153 -9.54 -10.38 -2.15
N PHE A 154 -8.53 -10.34 -3.00
CA PHE A 154 -7.36 -9.51 -2.80
C PHE A 154 -7.58 -8.10 -3.37
N GLU A 155 -6.90 -7.10 -2.81
CA GLU A 155 -6.82 -5.76 -3.39
C GLU A 155 -5.35 -5.31 -3.40
N ALA A 156 -4.77 -5.24 -4.60
CA ALA A 156 -3.39 -4.79 -4.74
C ALA A 156 -3.35 -3.26 -4.85
N GLU A 157 -2.65 -2.64 -3.90
CA GLU A 157 -2.67 -1.20 -3.66
C GLU A 157 -1.28 -0.64 -3.34
N VAL A 158 -1.17 0.69 -3.42
CA VAL A 158 -0.08 1.47 -2.87
C VAL A 158 -0.56 2.13 -1.58
N ALA A 159 0.28 2.15 -0.56
CA ALA A 159 0.01 2.87 0.67
C ALA A 159 1.18 3.77 1.07
N VAL A 160 0.89 4.86 1.77
CA VAL A 160 1.90 5.76 2.32
C VAL A 160 1.79 5.84 3.84
N ILE A 161 2.93 6.06 4.51
CA ILE A 161 2.99 6.34 5.96
C ILE A 161 3.36 7.80 6.13
N THR A 162 2.64 8.53 6.98
CA THR A 162 2.85 9.95 7.19
C THR A 162 3.59 10.27 8.47
N GLY A 163 4.25 11.43 8.50
CA GLY A 163 4.49 12.22 9.70
C GLY A 163 3.24 12.98 10.11
N ASP A 164 3.38 13.97 10.98
CA ASP A 164 2.29 14.89 11.33
C ASP A 164 1.89 15.77 10.14
N VAL A 165 0.58 15.84 9.87
CA VAL A 165 -0.01 16.77 8.90
C VAL A 165 -1.10 17.56 9.60
N PRO A 166 -0.98 18.90 9.69
CA PRO A 166 -1.95 19.75 10.38
C PRO A 166 -3.33 19.71 9.73
N MET A 167 -4.36 19.91 10.55
CA MET A 167 -5.73 20.19 10.07
C MET A 167 -5.71 21.40 9.12
N THR A 168 -6.54 21.37 8.09
CA THR A 168 -6.65 22.38 7.02
C THR A 168 -5.48 22.46 6.04
N SER A 169 -4.53 21.52 6.09
CA SER A 169 -3.45 21.43 5.09
C SER A 169 -4.01 21.28 3.67
N THR A 170 -3.43 22.01 2.74
CA THR A 170 -3.70 21.85 1.31
C THR A 170 -3.11 20.51 0.80
N PRO A 171 -3.54 20.02 -0.38
CA PRO A 171 -2.93 18.82 -0.97
C PRO A 171 -1.40 18.88 -1.12
N ASP A 172 -0.86 20.03 -1.51
CA ASP A 172 0.59 20.21 -1.65
C ASP A 172 1.31 20.17 -0.29
N GLN A 173 0.76 20.83 0.73
CA GLN A 173 1.29 20.74 2.10
C GLN A 173 1.19 19.33 2.67
N ALA A 174 0.13 18.59 2.34
CA ALA A 174 -0.06 17.23 2.78
C ALA A 174 0.97 16.26 2.17
N LEU A 175 1.44 16.50 0.94
CA LEU A 175 2.52 15.72 0.32
C LEU A 175 3.83 15.80 1.11
N GLU A 176 4.13 16.96 1.71
CA GLU A 176 5.33 17.14 2.53
C GLU A 176 5.31 16.27 3.80
N GLY A 177 4.12 15.83 4.21
CA GLY A 177 3.94 14.93 5.36
C GLY A 177 4.26 13.47 5.06
N ILE A 178 4.35 13.03 3.81
CA ILE A 178 4.63 11.64 3.47
C ILE A 178 6.09 11.30 3.82
N ARG A 179 6.28 10.18 4.52
CA ARG A 179 7.60 9.68 4.92
C ARG A 179 8.00 8.44 4.15
N LEU A 180 7.09 7.49 4.02
CA LEU A 180 7.36 6.17 3.45
C LEU A 180 6.24 5.74 2.50
N VAL A 181 6.60 4.88 1.55
CA VAL A 181 5.67 4.23 0.61
C VAL A 181 5.84 2.72 0.74
N MET A 182 4.75 1.97 0.62
CA MET A 182 4.72 0.50 0.67
C MET A 182 3.58 -0.04 -0.20
N LEU A 183 3.54 -1.35 -0.43
CA LEU A 183 2.40 -2.02 -1.06
C LEU A 183 1.43 -2.52 0.00
N ALA A 184 0.16 -2.64 -0.37
CA ALA A 184 -0.87 -3.23 0.46
C ALA A 184 -1.63 -4.34 -0.28
N ASN A 185 -2.13 -5.32 0.49
CA ASN A 185 -3.20 -6.22 0.12
C ASN A 185 -4.36 -5.97 1.08
N ASP A 186 -5.31 -5.14 0.64
CA ASP A 186 -6.48 -4.78 1.45
C ASP A 186 -7.60 -5.79 1.25
N VAL A 187 -7.39 -6.98 1.80
CA VAL A 187 -8.30 -8.13 1.67
C VAL A 187 -9.73 -7.71 1.94
N SER A 188 -10.63 -8.13 1.06
CA SER A 188 -12.05 -7.79 1.12
C SER A 188 -12.91 -9.03 1.14
N LEU A 189 -13.94 -9.01 1.97
CA LEU A 189 -14.99 -10.05 2.05
C LEU A 189 -16.23 -9.55 1.33
N ARG A 190 -16.26 -9.71 0.00
CA ARG A 190 -17.18 -9.03 -0.94
C ARG A 190 -18.65 -9.27 -0.66
N ASN A 191 -19.00 -10.46 -0.18
CA ASN A 191 -20.39 -10.82 0.08
C ASN A 191 -20.95 -10.19 1.36
N LEU A 192 -20.09 -9.66 2.26
CA LEU A 192 -20.51 -8.91 3.44
C LEU A 192 -20.79 -7.44 3.16
N ILE A 193 -20.16 -6.88 2.12
CA ILE A 193 -20.20 -5.45 1.78
C ILE A 193 -21.61 -4.89 1.57
N PRO A 194 -22.52 -5.54 0.80
CA PRO A 194 -23.85 -4.96 0.53
C PRO A 194 -24.65 -4.69 1.80
N ASN A 195 -24.60 -5.60 2.77
CA ASN A 195 -25.32 -5.46 4.04
C ASN A 195 -24.71 -4.37 4.93
N GLU A 196 -23.40 -4.17 4.86
CA GLU A 196 -22.73 -3.09 5.62
C GLU A 196 -23.05 -1.72 5.03
N LEU A 197 -22.93 -1.57 3.70
CA LEU A 197 -23.25 -0.32 3.01
C LEU A 197 -24.71 0.09 3.19
N ALA A 198 -25.65 -0.87 3.22
CA ALA A 198 -27.06 -0.61 3.47
C ALA A 198 -27.33 0.03 4.84
N LYS A 199 -26.44 -0.14 5.82
CA LYS A 199 -26.52 0.48 7.15
C LYS A 199 -26.01 1.94 7.17
N GLY A 200 -25.33 2.41 6.12
CA GLY A 200 -24.88 3.79 5.96
C GLY A 200 -23.57 4.17 6.68
N PHE A 201 -22.91 3.23 7.40
CA PHE A 201 -21.67 3.49 8.14
C PHE A 201 -20.38 3.08 7.37
N GLY A 202 -20.50 2.38 6.27
CA GLY A 202 -19.37 1.93 5.47
C GLY A 202 -18.88 0.53 5.85
N PHE A 203 -17.64 0.21 5.45
CA PHE A 203 -17.03 -1.11 5.66
C PHE A 203 -16.62 -1.31 7.13
N PHE A 204 -16.80 -2.53 7.62
CA PHE A 204 -16.35 -2.95 8.94
C PHE A 204 -15.90 -4.42 8.94
N GLN A 205 -16.85 -5.39 9.02
CA GLN A 205 -16.54 -6.82 9.00
C GLN A 205 -16.02 -7.29 7.63
N SER A 206 -16.36 -6.57 6.56
CA SER A 206 -15.94 -6.89 5.21
C SER A 206 -14.46 -6.58 4.93
N LYS A 207 -13.79 -5.88 5.83
CA LYS A 207 -12.36 -5.56 5.77
C LYS A 207 -11.62 -6.18 6.95
N PRO A 208 -11.14 -7.44 6.82
CA PRO A 208 -10.27 -8.07 7.81
C PRO A 208 -8.89 -7.38 7.86
N ALA A 209 -7.93 -7.96 8.56
CA ALA A 209 -6.59 -7.39 8.66
C ALA A 209 -5.93 -7.21 7.29
N THR A 210 -5.41 -6.00 7.04
CA THR A 210 -4.66 -5.65 5.83
C THR A 210 -3.23 -6.14 5.94
N ALA A 211 -2.65 -6.60 4.82
CA ALA A 211 -1.24 -6.96 4.73
C ALA A 211 -0.44 -5.88 3.99
N PHE A 212 0.84 -5.74 4.35
CA PHE A 212 1.75 -4.81 3.68
C PHE A 212 3.03 -5.49 3.23
N SER A 213 3.71 -4.88 2.24
CA SER A 213 5.01 -5.33 1.76
C SER A 213 6.05 -5.41 2.86
N PRO A 214 7.11 -6.25 2.71
CA PRO A 214 8.12 -6.44 3.75
C PRO A 214 8.89 -5.17 4.08
N VAL A 215 9.05 -4.26 3.10
CA VAL A 215 9.71 -2.98 3.33
C VAL A 215 8.81 -1.82 2.96
N ALA A 216 8.94 -0.73 3.70
CA ALA A 216 8.51 0.61 3.33
C ALA A 216 9.75 1.42 2.92
N VAL A 217 9.63 2.22 1.87
CA VAL A 217 10.75 2.97 1.30
C VAL A 217 10.50 4.47 1.37
N THR A 218 11.56 5.25 1.52
CA THR A 218 11.49 6.70 1.42
C THR A 218 11.24 7.14 -0.01
N LEU A 219 10.72 8.36 -0.20
CA LEU A 219 10.39 8.90 -1.52
C LEU A 219 11.63 9.00 -2.44
N ASP A 220 12.77 9.36 -1.88
CA ASP A 220 14.03 9.47 -2.64
C ASP A 220 14.51 8.12 -3.19
N GLU A 221 14.17 7.00 -2.53
CA GLU A 221 14.47 5.65 -3.02
C GLU A 221 13.69 5.32 -4.31
N LEU A 222 12.53 5.96 -4.50
CA LEU A 222 11.70 5.80 -5.70
C LEU A 222 12.19 6.67 -6.87
N GLY A 223 12.97 7.73 -6.58
CA GLY A 223 13.49 8.65 -7.60
C GLY A 223 12.37 9.20 -8.49
N ASP A 224 12.60 9.17 -9.82
CA ASP A 224 11.64 9.69 -10.80
C ASP A 224 10.34 8.86 -10.90
N ALA A 225 10.26 7.70 -10.24
CA ALA A 225 9.01 6.95 -10.19
C ALA A 225 7.97 7.60 -9.27
N TRP A 226 8.42 8.39 -8.28
CA TRP A 226 7.52 9.19 -7.45
C TRP A 226 7.38 10.60 -8.04
N ASP A 227 6.19 10.94 -8.48
CA ASP A 227 5.92 12.27 -9.01
C ASP A 227 4.59 12.82 -8.46
N LYS A 228 4.65 13.96 -7.80
CA LYS A 228 3.48 14.74 -7.32
C LYS A 228 2.44 13.88 -6.60
N GLY A 229 2.90 13.01 -5.72
CA GLY A 229 2.02 12.16 -4.92
C GLY A 229 1.46 10.94 -5.65
N ARG A 230 2.10 10.50 -6.74
CA ARG A 230 1.79 9.29 -7.50
C ARG A 230 3.02 8.42 -7.67
N LEU A 231 2.82 7.12 -7.65
CA LEU A 231 3.87 6.14 -7.92
C LEU A 231 3.75 5.61 -9.35
N ASN A 232 4.66 6.00 -10.23
CA ASN A 232 4.68 5.63 -11.65
C ASN A 232 5.43 4.33 -11.89
N LEU A 233 4.95 3.25 -11.26
CA LEU A 233 5.40 1.87 -11.43
C LEU A 233 4.22 0.96 -11.73
N THR A 234 4.52 -0.24 -12.24
CA THR A 234 3.49 -1.23 -12.57
C THR A 234 3.32 -2.21 -11.41
N MET A 235 2.10 -2.32 -10.89
CA MET A 235 1.65 -3.30 -9.91
C MET A 235 1.44 -4.64 -10.60
N GLN A 236 2.18 -5.65 -10.21
CA GLN A 236 1.97 -7.01 -10.68
C GLN A 236 1.22 -7.83 -9.63
N SER A 237 0.08 -8.40 -10.04
CA SER A 237 -0.69 -9.36 -9.24
C SER A 237 -0.61 -10.74 -9.87
N THR A 238 -0.30 -11.75 -9.04
CA THR A 238 -0.16 -13.15 -9.47
C THR A 238 -1.00 -14.03 -8.54
N TRP A 239 -2.10 -14.60 -9.06
CA TRP A 239 -3.02 -15.47 -8.32
C TRP A 239 -2.79 -16.93 -8.73
N ASN A 240 -2.54 -17.82 -7.77
CA ASN A 240 -2.22 -19.23 -7.98
C ASN A 240 -1.13 -19.47 -9.05
N GLY A 241 -0.06 -18.67 -8.97
CA GLY A 241 1.05 -18.72 -9.91
C GLY A 241 0.77 -18.14 -11.30
N ARG A 242 -0.48 -17.70 -11.58
CA ARG A 242 -0.85 -17.06 -12.83
C ARG A 242 -0.87 -15.54 -12.67
N LYS A 243 -0.14 -14.82 -13.53
CA LYS A 243 -0.21 -13.37 -13.61
C LYS A 243 -1.60 -12.93 -14.07
N VAL A 244 -2.29 -12.14 -13.25
CA VAL A 244 -3.66 -11.67 -13.50
C VAL A 244 -3.74 -10.16 -13.69
N GLY A 245 -2.74 -9.41 -13.22
CA GLY A 245 -2.69 -7.96 -13.35
C GLY A 245 -1.27 -7.44 -13.57
N MET A 246 -1.18 -6.39 -14.40
CA MET A 246 0.00 -5.55 -14.65
C MET A 246 -0.48 -4.10 -14.73
N CYS A 247 -1.06 -3.60 -13.64
CA CYS A 247 -1.73 -2.32 -13.60
C CYS A 247 -0.74 -1.19 -13.26
N ASP A 248 -0.76 -0.10 -14.02
CA ASP A 248 0.07 1.07 -13.73
C ASP A 248 -0.56 1.89 -12.62
N ALA A 249 0.20 2.14 -11.56
CA ALA A 249 -0.31 2.80 -10.35
C ALA A 249 -0.40 4.33 -10.47
N GLY A 250 0.40 4.97 -11.33
CA GLY A 250 0.47 6.43 -11.42
C GLY A 250 -0.54 7.07 -12.37
N PRO A 251 -0.56 6.69 -13.67
CA PRO A 251 -1.20 7.50 -14.71
C PRO A 251 -2.69 7.76 -14.55
N GLU A 252 -3.43 6.76 -14.00
CA GLU A 252 -4.89 6.83 -13.87
C GLU A 252 -5.36 7.01 -12.41
N MET A 253 -4.44 7.33 -11.51
CA MET A 253 -4.76 7.72 -10.15
C MET A 253 -5.44 9.09 -10.15
N THR A 254 -6.75 9.11 -9.98
CA THR A 254 -7.56 10.34 -10.03
C THR A 254 -7.21 11.28 -8.88
N PHE A 255 -7.15 10.76 -7.66
CA PHE A 255 -6.77 11.51 -6.48
C PHE A 255 -5.37 11.08 -6.02
N HIS A 256 -4.37 11.96 -6.13
CA HIS A 256 -3.03 11.68 -5.61
C HIS A 256 -3.01 11.69 -4.07
N PHE A 257 -1.98 11.11 -3.46
CA PHE A 257 -1.92 10.95 -1.99
C PHE A 257 -2.07 12.25 -1.21
N GLY A 258 -1.57 13.38 -1.71
CA GLY A 258 -1.78 14.67 -1.06
C GLY A 258 -3.26 15.06 -0.96
N GLN A 259 -4.08 14.73 -1.96
CA GLN A 259 -5.52 14.98 -1.93
C GLN A 259 -6.23 14.05 -0.94
N LEU A 260 -5.84 12.77 -0.85
CA LEU A 260 -6.38 11.82 0.14
C LEU A 260 -6.07 12.29 1.57
N ILE A 261 -4.83 12.68 1.83
CA ILE A 261 -4.42 13.18 3.15
C ILE A 261 -5.13 14.49 3.49
N ALA A 262 -5.18 15.45 2.56
CA ALA A 262 -5.87 16.71 2.74
C ALA A 262 -7.37 16.54 2.99
N HIS A 263 -7.99 15.51 2.38
CA HIS A 263 -9.39 15.17 2.65
C HIS A 263 -9.60 14.81 4.12
N ILE A 264 -8.71 14.02 4.73
CA ILE A 264 -8.74 13.71 6.16
C ILE A 264 -8.49 14.97 6.99
N CYS A 265 -7.53 15.81 6.56
CA CYS A 265 -7.13 17.03 7.25
C CYS A 265 -8.21 18.12 7.23
N LYS A 266 -9.29 17.95 6.48
CA LYS A 266 -10.42 18.89 6.46
C LYS A 266 -11.01 19.14 7.85
N THR A 267 -10.99 18.13 8.73
CA THR A 267 -11.64 18.21 10.06
C THR A 267 -10.74 17.77 11.22
N ARG A 268 -9.53 17.28 10.98
CA ARG A 268 -8.62 16.78 12.03
C ARG A 268 -7.16 16.82 11.59
N ASN A 269 -6.25 16.74 12.55
CA ASN A 269 -4.83 16.47 12.27
C ASN A 269 -4.67 15.00 11.87
N VAL A 270 -3.77 14.74 10.91
CA VAL A 270 -3.22 13.40 10.66
C VAL A 270 -1.93 13.28 11.47
N ARG A 271 -1.80 12.22 12.27
CA ARG A 271 -0.65 12.03 13.16
C ARG A 271 0.40 11.13 12.52
N ALA A 272 1.65 11.38 12.90
CA ALA A 272 2.79 10.53 12.52
C ALA A 272 2.48 9.06 12.79
N GLY A 273 2.70 8.19 11.78
CA GLY A 273 2.30 6.80 11.84
C GLY A 273 0.86 6.53 11.35
N SER A 274 0.21 7.48 10.69
CA SER A 274 -1.01 7.19 9.92
C SER A 274 -0.64 6.54 8.59
N VAL A 275 -1.43 5.53 8.21
CA VAL A 275 -1.31 4.82 6.93
C VAL A 275 -2.48 5.22 6.05
N ILE A 276 -2.20 5.65 4.82
CA ILE A 276 -3.20 6.02 3.83
C ILE A 276 -3.04 5.17 2.58
N GLY A 277 -4.09 4.44 2.20
CA GLY A 277 -4.15 3.60 1.01
C GLY A 277 -4.69 4.33 -0.21
N SER A 278 -4.29 3.86 -1.38
CA SER A 278 -4.76 4.36 -2.67
C SER A 278 -6.10 3.79 -3.09
N GLY A 279 -6.55 2.73 -2.45
CA GLY A 279 -7.52 1.83 -3.05
C GLY A 279 -6.92 0.97 -4.15
N THR A 280 -7.68 -0.02 -4.59
CA THR A 280 -7.28 -0.95 -5.64
C THR A 280 -6.77 -0.23 -6.88
N VAL A 281 -5.54 -0.52 -7.30
CA VAL A 281 -4.97 0.03 -8.55
C VAL A 281 -5.79 -0.42 -9.74
N SER A 282 -6.24 0.51 -10.58
CA SER A 282 -7.14 0.21 -11.67
C SER A 282 -6.77 1.01 -12.92
N ASN A 283 -6.89 0.37 -14.09
CA ASN A 283 -6.66 1.01 -15.37
C ASN A 283 -7.86 0.85 -16.30
N LYS A 284 -8.09 1.89 -17.12
CA LYS A 284 -9.17 1.90 -18.10
C LYS A 284 -8.98 0.85 -19.18
N GLY A 285 -10.07 0.31 -19.63
CA GLY A 285 -10.10 -0.52 -20.82
C GLY A 285 -9.76 0.29 -22.08
N ILE A 286 -9.27 -0.40 -23.08
CA ILE A 286 -8.95 0.15 -24.39
C ILE A 286 -10.07 -0.25 -25.37
N GLU A 287 -10.72 0.74 -25.97
CA GLU A 287 -11.72 0.47 -27.00
C GLU A 287 -11.05 0.17 -28.34
N ALA A 288 -11.35 -1.00 -28.90
CA ALA A 288 -10.87 -1.40 -30.20
C ALA A 288 -11.99 -2.17 -30.96
N LYS A 289 -12.33 -1.72 -32.18
CA LYS A 289 -13.31 -2.38 -33.06
C LYS A 289 -14.66 -2.67 -32.39
N GLY A 290 -15.16 -1.73 -31.58
CA GLY A 290 -16.45 -1.84 -30.90
C GLY A 290 -16.47 -2.80 -29.70
N LYS A 291 -15.31 -3.19 -29.19
CA LYS A 291 -15.15 -3.95 -27.94
C LYS A 291 -14.17 -3.24 -27.03
N THR A 292 -14.43 -3.27 -25.75
CA THR A 292 -13.48 -2.82 -24.73
C THR A 292 -12.66 -4.02 -24.25
N ASP A 293 -11.33 -3.89 -24.25
CA ASP A 293 -10.39 -4.87 -23.72
C ASP A 293 -9.63 -4.28 -22.53
N TRP A 294 -9.22 -5.11 -21.57
CA TRP A 294 -8.43 -4.74 -20.40
C TRP A 294 -7.08 -5.47 -20.41
N PRO A 295 -6.14 -5.03 -21.27
CA PRO A 295 -4.86 -5.74 -21.48
C PRO A 295 -3.96 -5.75 -20.23
N LYS A 296 -4.16 -4.81 -19.30
CA LYS A 296 -3.42 -4.74 -18.04
C LYS A 296 -3.96 -5.67 -16.95
N GLY A 297 -5.08 -6.36 -17.22
CA GLY A 297 -5.70 -7.24 -16.24
C GLY A 297 -6.36 -6.48 -15.10
N TYR A 298 -6.21 -6.97 -13.88
CA TYR A 298 -6.91 -6.44 -12.70
C TYR A 298 -6.07 -6.58 -11.43
N SER A 299 -6.34 -5.72 -10.46
CA SER A 299 -5.73 -5.73 -9.13
C SER A 299 -6.68 -6.20 -8.02
N CYS A 300 -7.90 -6.61 -8.36
CA CYS A 300 -8.83 -7.36 -7.50
C CYS A 300 -9.81 -8.18 -8.35
N ILE A 301 -10.35 -9.25 -7.78
CA ILE A 301 -11.32 -10.12 -8.46
C ILE A 301 -12.65 -9.40 -8.70
N ALA A 302 -13.07 -8.51 -7.80
CA ALA A 302 -14.31 -7.74 -7.97
C ALA A 302 -14.32 -6.93 -9.25
N GLU A 303 -13.17 -6.33 -9.64
CA GLU A 303 -13.04 -5.61 -10.91
C GLU A 303 -13.16 -6.56 -12.12
N LYS A 304 -12.47 -7.71 -12.07
CA LYS A 304 -12.60 -8.74 -13.10
C LYS A 304 -14.05 -9.18 -13.27
N ARG A 305 -14.76 -9.43 -12.18
CA ARG A 305 -16.19 -9.82 -12.20
C ARG A 305 -17.08 -8.70 -12.73
N ALA A 306 -16.77 -7.42 -12.42
CA ALA A 306 -17.47 -6.28 -12.99
C ALA A 306 -17.30 -6.22 -14.52
N ILE A 307 -16.07 -6.41 -15.00
CA ILE A 307 -15.76 -6.46 -16.44
C ILE A 307 -16.56 -7.60 -17.13
N GLU A 308 -16.57 -8.80 -16.57
CA GLU A 308 -17.33 -9.94 -17.08
C GLU A 308 -18.83 -9.66 -17.11
N THR A 309 -19.36 -9.02 -16.05
CA THR A 309 -20.78 -8.63 -16.00
C THR A 309 -21.14 -7.65 -17.11
N ILE A 310 -20.26 -6.66 -17.37
CA ILE A 310 -20.45 -5.68 -18.44
C ILE A 310 -20.39 -6.34 -19.84
N GLN A 311 -19.48 -7.29 -20.03
CA GLN A 311 -19.26 -7.95 -21.33
C GLN A 311 -20.24 -9.09 -21.60
N ASP A 312 -20.51 -9.93 -20.61
CA ASP A 312 -21.18 -11.22 -20.75
C ASP A 312 -22.51 -11.30 -19.98
N GLY A 313 -22.91 -10.23 -19.29
CA GLY A 313 -24.14 -10.13 -18.50
C GLY A 313 -24.08 -10.80 -17.13
N LYS A 314 -23.02 -11.56 -16.83
CA LYS A 314 -22.80 -12.22 -15.53
C LYS A 314 -21.32 -12.48 -15.28
N PRO A 315 -20.88 -12.51 -14.02
CA PRO A 315 -19.52 -12.89 -13.70
C PRO A 315 -19.32 -14.40 -13.81
N SER A 316 -18.13 -14.82 -14.26
CA SER A 316 -17.70 -16.22 -14.34
C SER A 316 -16.54 -16.55 -13.41
N THR A 317 -15.70 -15.56 -13.05
CA THR A 317 -14.59 -15.73 -12.11
C THR A 317 -15.14 -15.86 -10.69
N GLU A 318 -14.75 -16.91 -9.98
CA GLU A 318 -15.06 -17.10 -8.56
C GLU A 318 -14.11 -16.27 -7.68
N PHE A 319 -14.51 -16.00 -6.43
CA PHE A 319 -13.61 -15.43 -5.43
C PHE A 319 -12.61 -16.48 -4.94
N MET A 320 -11.59 -16.04 -4.20
CA MET A 320 -10.55 -16.92 -3.65
C MET A 320 -11.11 -17.96 -2.70
N LYS A 321 -10.44 -19.12 -2.67
CA LYS A 321 -10.77 -20.25 -1.80
C LYS A 321 -9.61 -20.58 -0.87
N PHE A 322 -9.86 -21.36 0.15
CA PHE A 322 -8.79 -21.86 1.02
C PHE A 322 -7.77 -22.67 0.20
N GLY A 323 -6.51 -22.35 0.41
CA GLY A 323 -5.41 -22.91 -0.35
C GLY A 323 -4.93 -22.02 -1.51
N ASP A 324 -5.73 -21.06 -1.97
CA ASP A 324 -5.32 -20.11 -2.98
C ASP A 324 -4.16 -19.22 -2.48
N THR A 325 -3.32 -18.79 -3.41
CA THR A 325 -2.18 -17.92 -3.15
C THR A 325 -2.27 -16.64 -3.94
N ILE A 326 -1.83 -15.55 -3.34
CA ILE A 326 -1.68 -14.25 -4.01
C ILE A 326 -0.27 -13.71 -3.80
N ARG A 327 0.33 -13.21 -4.86
CA ARG A 327 1.60 -12.49 -4.84
C ARG A 327 1.40 -11.11 -5.47
N ILE A 328 1.81 -10.06 -4.74
CA ILE A 328 1.73 -8.66 -5.15
C ILE A 328 3.14 -8.08 -5.09
N GLU A 329 3.62 -7.51 -6.19
CA GLU A 329 4.95 -6.93 -6.27
C GLU A 329 5.00 -5.73 -7.23
N MET A 330 6.01 -4.87 -7.05
CA MET A 330 6.39 -3.85 -8.01
C MET A 330 7.87 -3.93 -8.31
N LYS A 331 8.21 -3.79 -9.59
CA LYS A 331 9.60 -3.72 -10.06
C LYS A 331 9.94 -2.29 -10.44
N GLY A 332 11.13 -1.87 -10.05
CA GLY A 332 11.73 -0.65 -10.52
C GLY A 332 12.11 -0.73 -12.00
N ARG A 333 12.62 0.36 -12.54
CA ARG A 333 12.96 0.47 -13.97
C ARG A 333 14.05 -0.53 -14.43
N ASN A 334 14.90 -0.97 -13.51
CA ASN A 334 15.98 -1.94 -13.80
C ASN A 334 15.53 -3.39 -13.51
N GLY A 335 14.26 -3.61 -13.17
CA GLY A 335 13.72 -4.94 -12.91
C GLY A 335 13.88 -5.45 -11.47
N GLU A 336 14.52 -4.66 -10.59
CA GLU A 336 14.65 -4.96 -9.17
C GLU A 336 13.31 -4.84 -8.43
N LEU A 337 13.12 -5.66 -7.38
CA LEU A 337 11.97 -5.48 -6.48
C LEU A 337 12.20 -4.24 -5.60
N VAL A 338 11.24 -3.31 -5.63
CA VAL A 338 11.35 -2.06 -4.86
C VAL A 338 10.96 -2.29 -3.40
N PHE A 339 9.83 -2.96 -3.17
CA PHE A 339 9.21 -3.14 -1.85
C PHE A 339 9.35 -4.57 -1.31
N GLY A 340 10.01 -5.48 -2.04
CA GLY A 340 9.84 -6.91 -1.89
C GLY A 340 8.50 -7.36 -2.48
N ALA A 341 7.95 -8.46 -1.96
CA ALA A 341 6.65 -8.95 -2.39
C ALA A 341 5.77 -9.29 -1.18
N ILE A 342 4.46 -9.05 -1.32
CA ILE A 342 3.44 -9.70 -0.50
C ILE A 342 3.21 -11.07 -1.14
N GLU A 343 3.29 -12.14 -0.35
CA GLU A 343 3.10 -13.51 -0.84
C GLU A 343 2.36 -14.32 0.21
N GLN A 344 1.06 -14.48 0.01
CA GLN A 344 0.15 -14.96 1.03
C GLN A 344 -0.69 -16.14 0.53
N LYS A 345 -1.12 -16.97 1.47
CA LYS A 345 -2.05 -18.06 1.25
C LYS A 345 -3.33 -17.80 2.04
N ILE A 346 -4.47 -18.13 1.44
CA ILE A 346 -5.77 -18.08 2.11
C ILE A 346 -5.97 -19.36 2.92
N VAL A 347 -6.28 -19.22 4.20
CA VAL A 347 -6.50 -20.36 5.09
C VAL A 347 -7.77 -20.21 5.93
N ALA A 348 -8.36 -21.33 6.31
CA ALA A 348 -9.51 -21.33 7.21
C ALA A 348 -9.11 -20.93 8.63
N ALA A 349 -9.96 -20.14 9.30
CA ALA A 349 -9.81 -19.88 10.72
C ALA A 349 -9.94 -21.19 11.53
N ALA A 350 -9.00 -21.41 12.45
CA ALA A 350 -9.10 -22.54 13.36
C ALA A 350 -10.31 -22.36 14.30
N PRO A 351 -11.05 -23.45 14.64
CA PRO A 351 -12.08 -23.35 15.64
C PRO A 351 -11.52 -22.87 16.99
N VAL A 352 -12.20 -21.93 17.61
CA VAL A 352 -11.87 -21.53 18.99
C VAL A 352 -12.16 -22.72 19.90
N LYS A 353 -11.15 -23.19 20.62
CA LYS A 353 -11.27 -24.30 21.59
C LYS A 353 -11.90 -23.81 22.89
#